data_33a603868c66b855b0f11645f6ab4f9e
#
_entry.id   33a603868c66b855b0f11645f6ab4f9e
#
_cell.length_a   1.000
_cell.length_b   1.000
_cell.length_c   1.000
_cell.angle_alpha   90.00
_cell.angle_beta   90.00
_cell.angle_gamma   90.00
#
_symmetry.space_group_name_H-M   'P 1'
#
loop_
_entity.id
_entity.type
_entity.pdbx_description
1 polymer ?
#
loop_
_entity_poly.entity_id
_entity_poly.type
_entity_poly.pdbx_seq_one_letter_code
_entity_poly.pdbx_strand_id
1 'polypeptide(L)'
;MAATYQKGSTISVILASGRMIVCKQTSTISFTNSPIEVRNSCTGDYAVKLEGGQKSGSISITGDYDKTPTASNISAFTLAEELGGVSSAIWGGSTVGDEIVTVDVQINSVEITGDLDTAVSFSATLDFAGTPVFGVVTT
;
A
#
# COMPACT_ATOMS: atom_id res chain seq x y z
N MET A 1 -23.02 19.73 7.67
CA MET A 1 -22.41 18.56 8.34
C MET A 1 -20.90 18.75 8.38
N ALA A 2 -20.32 18.58 9.55
CA ALA A 2 -18.87 18.73 9.70
C ALA A 2 -18.15 17.49 9.16
N ALA A 3 -16.99 17.71 8.54
CA ALA A 3 -16.16 16.61 8.08
C ALA A 3 -15.53 15.87 9.26
N THR A 4 -15.37 14.57 9.11
CA THR A 4 -14.69 13.72 10.08
C THR A 4 -13.36 13.27 9.50
N TYR A 5 -12.30 13.50 10.25
CA TYR A 5 -10.94 13.21 9.79
C TYR A 5 -10.39 11.96 10.47
N GLN A 6 -9.64 11.18 9.70
CA GLN A 6 -9.03 9.95 10.20
C GLN A 6 -7.55 10.21 10.50
N LYS A 7 -7.10 9.71 11.66
CA LYS A 7 -5.69 9.79 12.02
C LYS A 7 -4.90 8.69 11.33
N GLY A 8 -3.68 9.01 10.94
CA GLY A 8 -2.79 8.01 10.33
C GLY A 8 -2.51 6.83 11.25
N SER A 9 -2.56 7.03 12.56
CA SER A 9 -2.34 5.95 13.52
C SER A 9 -3.46 4.89 13.52
N THR A 10 -4.62 5.22 12.97
CA THR A 10 -5.74 4.26 12.86
C THR A 10 -5.74 3.50 11.55
N ILE A 11 -4.86 3.85 10.61
CA ILE A 11 -4.71 3.14 9.36
C ILE A 11 -3.87 1.89 9.60
N SER A 12 -4.34 0.76 9.11
CA SER A 12 -3.61 -0.50 9.21
C SER A 12 -3.36 -1.09 7.83
N VAL A 13 -2.29 -1.87 7.73
CA VAL A 13 -1.98 -2.65 6.54
C VAL A 13 -1.94 -4.11 6.98
N ILE A 14 -2.88 -4.89 6.47
CA ILE A 14 -3.05 -6.29 6.85
C ILE A 14 -2.80 -7.14 5.60
N LEU A 15 -1.85 -8.06 5.71
CA LEU A 15 -1.55 -9.00 4.64
C LEU A 15 -2.35 -10.29 4.82
N ALA A 16 -2.23 -11.20 3.86
CA ALA A 16 -2.92 -12.49 3.88
C ALA A 16 -2.72 -13.21 5.23
N SER A 17 -3.70 -13.96 5.66
CA SER A 17 -3.75 -14.66 6.95
C SER A 17 -3.95 -13.73 8.14
N GLY A 18 -4.38 -12.49 7.91
CA GLY A 18 -4.64 -11.53 8.98
C GLY A 18 -3.41 -10.97 9.65
N ARG A 19 -2.22 -11.19 9.06
CA ARG A 19 -0.98 -10.67 9.63
C ARG A 19 -0.88 -9.16 9.38
N MET A 20 -0.56 -8.43 10.42
CA MET A 20 -0.46 -6.97 10.38
C MET A 20 0.99 -6.54 10.39
N ILE A 21 1.31 -5.50 9.63
CA ILE A 21 2.63 -4.88 9.68
C ILE A 21 2.67 -3.97 10.90
N VAL A 22 3.55 -4.28 11.83
CA VAL A 22 3.67 -3.55 13.08
C VAL A 22 4.77 -2.51 13.05
N CYS A 23 4.71 -1.60 14.00
CA CYS A 23 5.70 -0.53 14.19
C CYS A 23 5.85 0.36 12.96
N LYS A 24 4.80 0.46 12.16
CA LYS A 24 4.83 1.39 11.02
C LYS A 24 4.74 2.83 11.51
N GLN A 25 5.52 3.70 10.91
CA GLN A 25 5.43 5.14 11.13
C GLN A 25 4.60 5.80 10.06
N THR A 26 4.78 5.37 8.82
CA THR A 26 4.09 5.96 7.67
C THR A 26 3.65 4.86 6.73
N SER A 27 2.42 4.94 6.25
CA SER A 27 1.95 4.09 5.16
C SER A 27 1.26 4.96 4.13
N THR A 28 1.58 4.72 2.86
CA THR A 28 1.04 5.49 1.75
C THR A 28 0.53 4.52 0.70
N ILE A 29 -0.70 4.73 0.27
CA ILE A 29 -1.25 4.00 -0.87
C ILE A 29 -1.39 5.01 -2.02
N SER A 30 -0.95 4.63 -3.21
CA SER A 30 -1.03 5.50 -4.38
C SER A 30 -1.69 4.77 -5.54
N PHE A 31 -2.43 5.53 -6.31
CA PHE A 31 -3.15 5.04 -7.49
C PHE A 31 -2.72 5.89 -8.67
N THR A 32 -2.37 5.23 -9.77
CA THR A 32 -1.86 5.92 -10.96
C THR A 32 -2.57 5.39 -12.19
N ASN A 33 -2.87 6.29 -13.09
CA ASN A 33 -3.44 5.94 -14.39
C ASN A 33 -2.49 6.39 -15.50
N SER A 34 -2.17 5.46 -16.41
CA SER A 34 -1.42 5.79 -17.62
C SER A 34 -2.44 6.00 -18.74
N PRO A 35 -2.69 7.26 -19.12
CA PRO A 35 -3.75 7.55 -20.07
C PRO A 35 -3.43 7.08 -21.49
N ILE A 36 -4.48 6.80 -22.25
CA ILE A 36 -4.36 6.52 -23.68
C ILE A 36 -4.37 7.87 -24.39
N GLU A 37 -3.29 8.19 -25.08
CA GLU A 37 -3.20 9.44 -25.83
C GLU A 37 -3.31 9.19 -27.32
N VAL A 38 -4.08 10.05 -27.99
CA VAL A 38 -4.18 10.04 -29.43
C VAL A 38 -3.62 11.37 -29.94
N ARG A 39 -2.63 11.29 -30.83
CA ARG A 39 -2.05 12.48 -31.43
C ARG A 39 -1.82 12.21 -32.91
N ASN A 40 -2.48 13.02 -33.73
CA ASN A 40 -2.36 12.91 -35.20
C ASN A 40 -2.65 14.29 -35.79
N SER A 41 -2.70 14.36 -37.11
CA SER A 41 -2.91 15.62 -37.81
C SER A 41 -4.28 16.26 -37.57
N CYS A 42 -5.20 15.53 -36.97
CA CYS A 42 -6.55 16.01 -36.67
C CYS A 42 -6.71 16.55 -35.23
N THR A 43 -5.70 16.36 -34.37
CA THR A 43 -5.78 16.77 -32.95
C THR A 43 -5.28 18.20 -32.72
N GLY A 44 -4.62 18.82 -33.67
CA GLY A 44 -4.05 20.17 -33.53
C GLY A 44 -2.81 20.14 -32.62
N ASP A 45 -2.66 21.17 -31.79
CA ASP A 45 -1.49 21.34 -30.95
C ASP A 45 -1.53 20.50 -29.66
N TYR A 46 -2.67 19.92 -29.31
CA TYR A 46 -2.84 19.18 -28.07
C TYR A 46 -3.15 17.71 -28.36
N ALA A 47 -2.54 16.84 -27.59
CA ALA A 47 -2.89 15.42 -27.62
C ALA A 47 -4.27 15.21 -27.01
N VAL A 48 -5.06 14.35 -27.59
CA VAL A 48 -6.37 13.97 -27.05
C VAL A 48 -6.19 12.75 -26.17
N LYS A 49 -6.70 12.81 -24.95
CA LYS A 49 -6.66 11.68 -24.03
C LYS A 49 -8.00 10.98 -24.03
N LEU A 50 -7.96 9.67 -24.23
CA LEU A 50 -9.16 8.85 -24.19
C LEU A 50 -9.43 8.41 -22.75
N GLU A 51 -10.70 8.24 -22.45
CA GLU A 51 -11.13 7.73 -21.15
C GLU A 51 -10.61 6.31 -20.94
N GLY A 52 -10.17 6.02 -19.73
CA GLY A 52 -9.60 4.72 -19.38
C GLY A 52 -8.08 4.77 -19.36
N GLY A 53 -7.44 3.71 -19.79
CA GLY A 53 -6.01 3.55 -19.73
C GLY A 53 -5.63 2.46 -18.76
N GLN A 54 -4.32 2.26 -18.60
CA GLN A 54 -3.80 1.26 -17.67
C GLN A 54 -3.62 1.89 -16.29
N LYS A 55 -4.19 1.25 -15.28
CA LYS A 55 -4.09 1.71 -13.90
C LYS A 55 -3.07 0.88 -13.14
N SER A 56 -2.37 1.51 -12.25
CA SER A 56 -1.40 0.85 -11.38
C SER A 56 -1.43 1.51 -10.00
N GLY A 57 -0.73 0.91 -9.06
CA GLY A 57 -0.64 1.48 -7.74
C GLY A 57 0.37 0.76 -6.90
N SER A 58 0.63 1.32 -5.74
CA SER A 58 1.56 0.72 -4.79
C SER A 58 1.22 1.14 -3.37
N ILE A 59 1.69 0.34 -2.41
CA ILE A 59 1.62 0.67 -0.99
C ILE A 59 3.06 0.78 -0.50
N SER A 60 3.41 1.92 0.08
CA SER A 60 4.72 2.17 0.67
C SER A 60 4.59 2.25 2.18
N ILE A 61 5.45 1.56 2.89
CA ILE A 61 5.41 1.49 4.35
C ILE A 61 6.80 1.78 4.88
N THR A 62 6.87 2.63 5.89
CA THR A 62 8.11 2.86 6.64
C THR A 62 7.82 2.71 8.13
N GLY A 63 8.81 2.31 8.88
CA GLY A 63 8.65 2.18 10.33
C GLY A 63 9.89 1.65 11.00
N ASP A 64 9.73 1.29 12.25
CA ASP A 64 10.80 0.72 13.06
C ASP A 64 10.73 -0.81 12.99
N TYR A 65 11.91 -1.42 13.06
CA TYR A 65 12.04 -2.88 13.04
C TYR A 65 11.69 -3.47 14.41
N ASP A 66 10.77 -4.43 14.42
CA ASP A 66 10.43 -5.19 15.62
C ASP A 66 11.21 -6.51 15.57
N LYS A 67 12.11 -6.69 16.53
CA LYS A 67 12.94 -7.90 16.55
C LYS A 67 12.25 -9.11 17.19
N THR A 68 11.08 -8.91 17.81
CA THR A 68 10.32 -10.00 18.43
C THR A 68 8.90 -10.04 17.93
N PRO A 69 8.68 -10.29 16.61
CA PRO A 69 7.32 -10.32 16.08
C PRO A 69 6.54 -11.51 16.59
N THR A 70 5.24 -11.33 16.77
CA THR A 70 4.35 -12.42 17.14
C THR A 70 3.80 -13.12 15.90
N ALA A 71 3.06 -14.20 16.06
CA ALA A 71 2.48 -14.95 14.95
C ALA A 71 1.49 -14.14 14.14
N SER A 72 0.85 -13.13 14.74
CA SER A 72 -0.12 -12.27 14.06
C SER A 72 0.49 -11.01 13.44
N ASN A 73 1.80 -10.82 13.59
CA ASN A 73 2.50 -9.63 13.11
C ASN A 73 3.62 -10.03 12.15
N ILE A 74 3.92 -9.17 11.19
CA ILE A 74 4.97 -9.42 10.20
C ILE A 74 6.14 -8.49 10.50
N SER A 75 7.35 -9.07 10.58
CA SER A 75 8.57 -8.28 10.64
C SER A 75 9.10 -7.96 9.26
N ALA A 76 10.04 -7.02 9.19
CA ALA A 76 10.67 -6.65 7.92
C ALA A 76 11.43 -7.83 7.30
N PHE A 77 12.06 -8.69 8.11
CA PHE A 77 12.75 -9.86 7.57
C PHE A 77 11.78 -10.88 6.98
N THR A 78 10.59 -11.04 7.57
CA THR A 78 9.55 -11.91 7.00
C THR A 78 9.09 -11.39 5.64
N LEU A 79 8.92 -10.07 5.51
CA LEU A 79 8.60 -9.47 4.22
C LEU A 79 9.72 -9.71 3.21
N ALA A 80 10.96 -9.62 3.63
CA ALA A 80 12.10 -9.85 2.73
C ALA A 80 12.16 -11.30 2.26
N GLU A 81 11.84 -12.26 3.12
CA GLU A 81 11.78 -13.67 2.74
C GLU A 81 10.69 -13.94 1.70
N GLU A 82 9.60 -13.20 1.75
CA GLU A 82 8.47 -13.34 0.84
C GLU A 82 8.62 -12.45 -0.41
N LEU A 83 9.79 -11.87 -0.63
CA LEU A 83 10.04 -10.98 -1.75
C LEU A 83 9.67 -11.64 -3.09
N GLY A 84 8.93 -10.92 -3.91
CA GLY A 84 8.42 -11.44 -5.17
C GLY A 84 7.13 -12.23 -5.05
N GLY A 85 6.71 -12.56 -3.85
CA GLY A 85 5.45 -13.26 -3.62
C GLY A 85 4.24 -12.34 -3.75
N VAL A 86 3.12 -12.92 -4.15
CA VAL A 86 1.84 -12.20 -4.26
C VAL A 86 0.97 -12.60 -3.08
N SER A 87 0.42 -11.60 -2.40
CA SER A 87 -0.54 -11.84 -1.33
C SER A 87 -1.62 -10.77 -1.35
N SER A 88 -2.73 -11.06 -0.69
CA SER A 88 -3.82 -10.10 -0.55
C SER A 88 -3.47 -9.10 0.54
N ALA A 89 -3.70 -7.81 0.30
CA ALA A 89 -3.45 -6.76 1.27
C ALA A 89 -4.71 -5.93 1.47
N ILE A 90 -4.94 -5.50 2.70
CA ILE A 90 -6.02 -4.59 3.05
C ILE A 90 -5.40 -3.34 3.65
N TRP A 91 -5.71 -2.19 3.08
CA TRP A 91 -5.23 -0.90 3.57
C TRP A 91 -6.42 -0.06 3.98
N GLY A 92 -6.38 0.47 5.17
CA GLY A 92 -7.45 1.34 5.63
C GLY A 92 -7.66 1.31 7.13
N GLY A 93 -8.81 1.81 7.57
CA GLY A 93 -9.16 1.85 8.97
C GLY A 93 -9.62 0.50 9.51
N SER A 94 -9.82 0.43 10.82
CA SER A 94 -10.23 -0.79 11.50
C SER A 94 -11.59 -0.68 12.19
N THR A 95 -12.18 0.51 12.21
CA THR A 95 -13.47 0.75 12.83
C THR A 95 -14.59 0.54 11.83
N VAL A 96 -15.71 -0.02 12.28
CA VAL A 96 -16.88 -0.23 11.41
C VAL A 96 -17.29 1.09 10.75
N GLY A 97 -17.45 1.08 9.42
CA GLY A 97 -17.77 2.26 8.62
C GLY A 97 -16.56 2.91 7.96
N ASP A 98 -15.35 2.57 8.38
CA ASP A 98 -14.13 3.10 7.73
C ASP A 98 -13.97 2.52 6.33
N GLU A 99 -13.49 3.35 5.41
CA GLU A 99 -13.21 2.90 4.06
C GLU A 99 -11.93 2.07 4.04
N ILE A 100 -11.96 1.00 3.27
CA ILE A 100 -10.80 0.12 3.06
C ILE A 100 -10.67 -0.22 1.59
N VAL A 101 -9.47 -0.61 1.20
CA VAL A 101 -9.22 -1.16 -0.12
C VAL A 101 -8.52 -2.50 0.04
N THR A 102 -9.00 -3.49 -0.70
CA THR A 102 -8.41 -4.82 -0.74
C THR A 102 -7.82 -5.03 -2.13
N VAL A 103 -6.57 -5.41 -2.19
CA VAL A 103 -5.87 -5.59 -3.46
C VAL A 103 -4.81 -6.66 -3.30
N ASP A 104 -4.61 -7.45 -4.35
CA ASP A 104 -3.47 -8.36 -4.41
C ASP A 104 -2.21 -7.54 -4.70
N VAL A 105 -1.18 -7.75 -3.90
CA VAL A 105 0.08 -7.02 -4.02
C VAL A 105 1.24 -7.98 -4.13
N GLN A 106 2.27 -7.54 -4.84
CA GLN A 106 3.54 -8.24 -4.91
C GLN A 106 4.55 -7.48 -4.07
N ILE A 107 5.26 -8.18 -3.21
CA ILE A 107 6.30 -7.56 -2.40
C ILE A 107 7.48 -7.28 -3.33
N ASN A 108 7.71 -6.01 -3.61
CA ASN A 108 8.67 -5.59 -4.62
C ASN A 108 10.03 -5.26 -4.04
N SER A 109 10.06 -4.54 -2.91
CA SER A 109 11.33 -4.20 -2.26
C SER A 109 11.15 -4.06 -0.76
N VAL A 110 12.18 -4.44 -0.03
CA VAL A 110 12.25 -4.26 1.42
C VAL A 110 13.65 -3.79 1.74
N GLU A 111 13.77 -2.71 2.48
CA GLU A 111 15.04 -2.14 2.87
C GLU A 111 15.08 -1.98 4.38
N ILE A 112 16.15 -2.43 5.01
CA ILE A 112 16.31 -2.36 6.46
C ILE A 112 17.63 -1.63 6.74
N THR A 113 17.56 -0.55 7.52
CA THR A 113 18.71 0.30 7.79
C THR A 113 18.96 0.36 9.29
N GLY A 114 20.20 0.09 9.68
CA GLY A 114 20.64 0.21 11.07
C GLY A 114 21.74 1.25 11.18
N ASP A 115 21.51 2.25 12.01
CA ASP A 115 22.49 3.30 12.33
C ASP A 115 22.94 3.14 13.77
N LEU A 116 24.14 3.64 14.07
CA LEU A 116 24.79 3.41 15.36
C LEU A 116 23.98 3.92 16.56
N ASP A 117 23.37 5.09 16.41
CA ASP A 117 22.70 5.78 17.52
C ASP A 117 21.17 5.80 17.42
N THR A 118 20.60 5.08 16.46
CA THR A 118 19.15 5.09 16.24
C THR A 118 18.58 3.67 16.20
N ALA A 119 17.28 3.57 16.37
CA ALA A 119 16.61 2.29 16.20
C ALA A 119 16.71 1.83 14.74
N VAL A 120 16.72 0.51 14.53
CA VAL A 120 16.70 -0.06 13.19
C VAL A 120 15.36 0.27 12.54
N SER A 121 15.42 0.83 11.35
CA SER A 121 14.21 1.20 10.58
C SER A 121 14.10 0.35 9.33
N PHE A 122 12.88 0.29 8.77
CA PHE A 122 12.65 -0.42 7.52
C PHE A 122 11.75 0.38 6.60
N SER A 123 11.85 0.09 5.32
CA SER A 123 10.90 0.56 4.33
C SER A 123 10.56 -0.58 3.37
N ALA A 124 9.32 -0.63 2.93
CA ALA A 124 8.87 -1.68 2.03
C ALA A 124 7.95 -1.08 0.98
N THR A 125 7.99 -1.63 -0.23
CA THR A 125 7.12 -1.24 -1.32
C THR A 125 6.39 -2.48 -1.83
N LEU A 126 5.07 -2.40 -1.88
CA LEU A 126 4.19 -3.45 -2.36
C LEU A 126 3.47 -2.93 -3.59
N ASP A 127 3.72 -3.52 -4.75
CA ASP A 127 3.07 -3.10 -5.98
C ASP A 127 1.77 -3.86 -6.20
N PHE A 128 0.78 -3.20 -6.77
CA PHE A 128 -0.49 -3.85 -7.08
C PHE A 128 -0.27 -4.96 -8.10
N ALA A 129 -0.77 -6.16 -7.78
CA ALA A 129 -0.73 -7.31 -8.68
C ALA A 129 -2.11 -7.68 -9.21
N GLY A 130 -3.13 -6.91 -8.87
CA GLY A 130 -4.50 -7.15 -9.30
C GLY A 130 -5.34 -5.90 -9.21
N THR A 131 -6.63 -6.03 -9.45
CA THR A 131 -7.56 -4.91 -9.38
C THR A 131 -7.97 -4.65 -7.94
N PRO A 132 -7.84 -3.41 -7.44
CA PRO A 132 -8.29 -3.10 -6.09
C PRO A 132 -9.81 -3.13 -5.97
N VAL A 133 -10.29 -3.59 -4.83
CA VAL A 133 -11.71 -3.60 -4.49
C VAL A 133 -11.92 -2.65 -3.31
N PHE A 134 -12.75 -1.67 -3.51
CA PHE A 134 -13.07 -0.68 -2.48
C PHE A 134 -14.26 -1.13 -1.67
N GLY A 135 -14.22 -0.87 -0.36
CA GLY A 135 -15.30 -1.26 0.53
C GLY A 135 -15.23 -0.52 1.84
N VAL A 136 -16.00 -1.01 2.81
CA VAL A 136 -16.01 -0.45 4.16
C VAL A 136 -15.91 -1.60 5.16
N VAL A 137 -15.44 -1.28 6.35
CA VAL A 137 -15.39 -2.24 7.46
C VAL A 137 -16.81 -2.50 7.95
N THR A 138 -17.20 -3.77 8.01
CA THR A 138 -18.56 -4.16 8.39
C THR A 138 -18.65 -4.84 9.75
N THR A 139 -17.54 -5.28 10.30
CA THR A 139 -17.52 -5.94 11.64
C THR A 139 -16.32 -5.53 12.46
#